data_094493db6376b9515fd29593bb11c9de
#
_entry.id   094493db6376b9515fd29593bb11c9de
#
_cell.length_a   1.000
_cell.length_b   1.000
_cell.length_c   1.000
_cell.angle_alpha   90.00
_cell.angle_beta   90.00
_cell.angle_gamma   90.00
#
_symmetry.space_group_name_H-M   'P 1'
#
loop_
_entity.id
_entity.type
_entity.pdbx_description
1 polymer ?
#
loop_
_entity_poly.entity_id
_entity_poly.type
_entity_poly.pdbx_seq_one_letter_code
_entity_poly.pdbx_strand_id
1 'polypeptide(L)'
;IEMPTSSLIGVDSGELAGLGKNGIVVVGDIIEVGNQFDILIDFTAPEATLANARFCAAHGKGLVIGTTGFSPVQLVELETLQLQLPMIKAANYSTGVNLSLKLLELAASVMGSDADIEIVEAHHRHKVDAPSGTALEMGEVIAETLNRDLSKVAVYGREGQTGARARETIGFSTVRGGDVVGDHTVMFMADG
;
A
#
# COMPACT_ATOMS: atom_id res chain seq x y z
N ILE A 1 12.31 13.25 9.14
CA ILE A 1 13.13 13.61 7.95
C ILE A 1 12.18 14.03 6.85
N GLU A 2 12.52 15.06 6.11
CA GLU A 2 11.71 15.60 5.01
C GLU A 2 12.65 15.98 3.85
N MET A 3 12.09 16.25 2.66
CA MET A 3 12.91 16.73 1.54
C MET A 3 13.69 18.00 1.93
N PRO A 4 14.96 18.14 1.56
CA PRO A 4 15.77 19.31 1.94
C PRO A 4 15.18 20.66 1.52
N THR A 5 14.31 20.66 0.50
CA THR A 5 13.62 21.86 0.01
C THR A 5 12.29 22.15 0.71
N SER A 6 11.88 21.30 1.65
CA SER A 6 10.62 21.44 2.37
C SER A 6 10.65 22.65 3.31
N SER A 7 9.55 23.41 3.37
CA SER A 7 9.36 24.48 4.33
C SER A 7 9.23 24.00 5.78
N LEU A 8 9.16 22.68 5.99
CA LEU A 8 9.06 22.07 7.32
C LEU A 8 10.44 21.89 7.98
N ILE A 9 11.53 22.06 7.26
CA ILE A 9 12.89 21.94 7.83
C ILE A 9 13.06 22.95 8.98
N GLY A 10 13.52 22.46 10.13
CA GLY A 10 13.70 23.25 11.35
C GLY A 10 12.44 23.45 12.18
N VAL A 11 11.27 22.99 11.70
CA VAL A 11 10.02 23.05 12.49
C VAL A 11 10.02 21.91 13.52
N ASP A 12 9.50 22.18 14.72
CA ASP A 12 9.36 21.18 15.77
C ASP A 12 8.31 20.13 15.40
N SER A 13 8.68 18.85 15.46
CA SER A 13 7.83 17.73 15.03
C SER A 13 6.58 17.57 15.91
N GLY A 14 6.66 17.94 17.18
CA GLY A 14 5.51 17.92 18.09
C GLY A 14 4.48 19.00 17.74
N GLU A 15 4.95 20.20 17.33
CA GLU A 15 4.05 21.25 16.83
C GLU A 15 3.35 20.81 15.54
N LEU A 16 4.06 20.17 14.61
CA LEU A 16 3.46 19.62 13.37
C LEU A 16 2.40 18.56 13.68
N ALA A 17 2.61 17.76 14.71
CA ALA A 17 1.65 16.74 15.15
C ALA A 17 0.49 17.30 16.00
N GLY A 18 0.47 18.62 16.29
CA GLY A 18 -0.55 19.22 17.14
C GLY A 18 -0.44 18.87 18.64
N LEU A 19 0.72 18.39 19.08
CA LEU A 19 0.98 17.94 20.45
C LEU A 19 1.79 18.94 21.29
N GLY A 20 2.09 20.11 20.73
CA GLY A 20 3.01 21.09 21.32
C GLY A 20 4.48 20.70 21.11
N LYS A 21 5.40 21.59 21.52
CA LYS A 21 6.84 21.42 21.30
C LYS A 21 7.39 20.20 22.05
N ASN A 22 8.15 19.38 21.34
CA ASN A 22 8.88 18.25 21.92
C ASN A 22 10.42 18.40 21.82
N GLY A 23 10.92 19.46 21.17
CA GLY A 23 12.34 19.74 20.99
C GLY A 23 13.00 18.94 19.84
N ILE A 24 12.24 18.16 19.10
CA ILE A 24 12.73 17.39 17.94
C ILE A 24 12.38 18.14 16.67
N VAL A 25 13.37 18.63 15.96
CA VAL A 25 13.17 19.37 14.71
C VAL A 25 13.23 18.47 13.48
N VAL A 26 12.47 18.84 12.45
CA VAL A 26 12.52 18.18 11.14
C VAL A 26 13.83 18.52 10.46
N VAL A 27 14.56 17.53 9.97
CA VAL A 27 15.83 17.66 9.25
C VAL A 27 15.71 17.23 7.79
N GLY A 28 16.60 17.71 6.93
CA GLY A 28 16.62 17.41 5.51
C GLY A 28 17.52 16.25 5.12
N ASP A 29 18.40 15.80 6.01
CA ASP A 29 19.34 14.71 5.75
C ASP A 29 19.35 13.71 6.90
N ILE A 30 19.23 12.42 6.59
CA ILE A 30 19.26 11.34 7.56
C ILE A 30 20.61 11.27 8.31
N ILE A 31 21.68 11.74 7.69
CA ILE A 31 23.04 11.75 8.28
C ILE A 31 23.06 12.62 9.55
N GLU A 32 22.31 13.71 9.58
CA GLU A 32 22.27 14.63 10.72
C GLU A 32 21.76 13.95 12.00
N VAL A 33 20.89 12.95 11.84
CA VAL A 33 20.21 12.26 12.96
C VAL A 33 20.56 10.78 13.07
N GLY A 34 21.48 10.30 12.26
CA GLY A 34 21.82 8.87 12.15
C GLY A 34 22.21 8.19 13.47
N ASN A 35 22.73 8.94 14.44
CA ASN A 35 23.06 8.42 15.77
C ASN A 35 21.92 8.58 16.81
N GLN A 36 20.77 9.10 16.40
CA GLN A 36 19.68 9.44 17.31
C GLN A 36 18.49 8.45 17.24
N PHE A 37 18.56 7.45 16.37
CA PHE A 37 17.52 6.45 16.23
C PHE A 37 18.10 5.04 16.02
N ASP A 38 17.33 4.02 16.31
CA ASP A 38 17.65 2.61 16.07
C ASP A 38 16.83 2.03 14.92
N ILE A 39 15.61 2.54 14.72
CA ILE A 39 14.67 2.08 13.70
C ILE A 39 14.13 3.31 12.94
N LEU A 40 14.21 3.26 11.61
CA LEU A 40 13.56 4.23 10.73
C LEU A 40 12.20 3.71 10.31
N ILE A 41 11.17 4.58 10.38
CA ILE A 41 9.84 4.33 9.82
C ILE A 41 9.70 5.20 8.57
N ASP A 42 9.47 4.57 7.42
CA ASP A 42 9.51 5.20 6.10
C ASP A 42 8.17 5.02 5.35
N PHE A 43 7.49 6.14 5.10
CA PHE A 43 6.29 6.28 4.28
C PHE A 43 6.50 7.38 3.25
N THR A 44 7.52 7.25 2.40
CA THR A 44 7.93 8.30 1.47
C THR A 44 7.68 7.90 0.00
N ALA A 45 8.73 7.85 -0.80
CA ALA A 45 8.71 7.45 -2.20
C ALA A 45 9.79 6.39 -2.46
N PRO A 46 9.66 5.53 -3.49
CA PRO A 46 10.59 4.42 -3.74
C PRO A 46 12.06 4.80 -3.74
N GLU A 47 12.43 5.91 -4.37
CA GLU A 47 13.82 6.39 -4.45
C GLU A 47 14.34 6.80 -3.08
N ALA A 48 13.53 7.52 -2.29
CA ALA A 48 13.90 7.94 -0.94
C ALA A 48 14.01 6.72 -0.02
N THR A 49 13.08 5.78 -0.11
CA THR A 49 13.12 4.54 0.68
C THR A 49 14.38 3.72 0.38
N LEU A 50 14.81 3.61 -0.89
CA LEU A 50 16.05 2.91 -1.22
C LEU A 50 17.29 3.62 -0.65
N ALA A 51 17.32 4.96 -0.72
CA ALA A 51 18.42 5.72 -0.10
C ALA A 51 18.47 5.49 1.42
N ASN A 52 17.31 5.53 2.08
CA ASN A 52 17.14 5.25 3.49
C ASN A 52 17.53 3.80 3.86
N ALA A 53 17.16 2.83 3.03
CA ALA A 53 17.50 1.42 3.24
C ALA A 53 19.02 1.18 3.16
N ARG A 54 19.69 1.79 2.16
CA ARG A 54 21.17 1.74 2.06
C ARG A 54 21.85 2.37 3.28
N PHE A 55 21.33 3.52 3.74
CA PHE A 55 21.81 4.15 4.96
C PHE A 55 21.64 3.23 6.17
N CYS A 56 20.45 2.67 6.38
CA CYS A 56 20.16 1.77 7.49
C CYS A 56 21.06 0.52 7.46
N ALA A 57 21.27 -0.09 6.30
CA ALA A 57 22.17 -1.22 6.14
C ALA A 57 23.62 -0.88 6.53
N ALA A 58 24.12 0.26 6.07
CA ALA A 58 25.48 0.70 6.35
C ALA A 58 25.72 1.06 7.83
N HIS A 59 24.67 1.41 8.58
CA HIS A 59 24.78 1.90 9.97
C HIS A 59 24.12 0.94 10.99
N GLY A 60 23.75 -0.27 10.59
CA GLY A 60 23.15 -1.27 11.49
C GLY A 60 21.83 -0.84 12.08
N LYS A 61 20.99 -0.12 11.33
CA LYS A 61 19.66 0.35 11.75
C LYS A 61 18.56 -0.55 11.24
N GLY A 62 17.42 -0.63 11.96
CA GLY A 62 16.21 -1.29 11.47
C GLY A 62 15.40 -0.38 10.55
N LEU A 63 14.56 -0.96 9.67
CA LEU A 63 13.73 -0.23 8.74
C LEU A 63 12.31 -0.80 8.65
N VAL A 64 11.30 0.07 8.81
CA VAL A 64 9.88 -0.24 8.60
C VAL A 64 9.41 0.56 7.39
N ILE A 65 8.96 -0.14 6.33
CA ILE A 65 8.60 0.45 5.04
C ILE A 65 7.09 0.36 4.84
N GLY A 66 6.43 1.52 4.74
CA GLY A 66 5.05 1.68 4.29
C GLY A 66 4.95 2.29 2.88
N THR A 67 6.07 2.61 2.26
CA THR A 67 6.13 3.09 0.88
C THR A 67 5.68 2.01 -0.08
N THR A 68 4.90 2.39 -1.10
CA THR A 68 4.39 1.53 -2.17
C THR A 68 4.86 2.03 -3.53
N GLY A 69 4.56 1.31 -4.62
CA GLY A 69 4.86 1.74 -6.00
C GLY A 69 6.29 1.46 -6.45
N PHE A 70 7.00 0.52 -5.83
CA PHE A 70 8.33 0.09 -6.26
C PHE A 70 8.28 -0.61 -7.63
N SER A 71 9.24 -0.30 -8.48
CA SER A 71 9.50 -1.08 -9.69
C SER A 71 10.10 -2.45 -9.35
N PRO A 72 10.05 -3.45 -10.29
CA PRO A 72 10.66 -4.76 -10.07
C PRO A 72 12.16 -4.68 -9.71
N VAL A 73 12.89 -3.76 -10.32
CA VAL A 73 14.34 -3.57 -10.04
C VAL A 73 14.54 -3.07 -8.61
N GLN A 74 13.70 -2.14 -8.16
CA GLN A 74 13.76 -1.60 -6.79
C GLN A 74 13.40 -2.67 -5.74
N LEU A 75 12.45 -3.56 -6.05
CA LEU A 75 12.11 -4.68 -5.16
C LEU A 75 13.28 -5.64 -4.99
N VAL A 76 13.99 -6.01 -6.08
CA VAL A 76 15.19 -6.87 -6.03
C VAL A 76 16.29 -6.22 -5.18
N GLU A 77 16.46 -4.90 -5.27
CA GLU A 77 17.42 -4.19 -4.42
C GLU A 77 17.02 -4.24 -2.94
N LEU A 78 15.76 -4.02 -2.61
CA LEU A 78 15.27 -4.15 -1.23
C LEU A 78 15.44 -5.57 -0.68
N GLU A 79 15.18 -6.60 -1.49
CA GLU A 79 15.42 -8.01 -1.12
C GLU A 79 16.90 -8.28 -0.82
N THR A 80 17.80 -7.63 -1.55
CA THR A 80 19.25 -7.74 -1.27
C THR A 80 19.61 -7.03 0.02
N LEU A 81 19.07 -5.85 0.27
CA LEU A 81 19.37 -5.06 1.47
C LEU A 81 18.79 -5.71 2.73
N GLN A 82 17.63 -6.36 2.68
CA GLN A 82 17.03 -7.03 3.85
C GLN A 82 17.90 -8.14 4.44
N LEU A 83 18.88 -8.65 3.70
CA LEU A 83 19.86 -9.60 4.24
C LEU A 83 20.88 -8.94 5.18
N GLN A 84 20.94 -7.61 5.20
CA GLN A 84 21.93 -6.82 5.93
C GLN A 84 21.34 -6.01 7.09
N LEU A 85 20.00 -5.89 7.17
CA LEU A 85 19.32 -5.12 8.21
C LEU A 85 17.97 -5.76 8.58
N PRO A 86 17.51 -5.61 9.84
CA PRO A 86 16.13 -5.93 10.20
C PRO A 86 15.17 -5.04 9.41
N MET A 87 14.32 -5.65 8.56
CA MET A 87 13.41 -4.91 7.69
C MET A 87 12.01 -5.51 7.72
N ILE A 88 10.99 -4.66 7.81
CA ILE A 88 9.58 -5.02 7.61
C ILE A 88 9.02 -4.13 6.52
N LYS A 89 8.41 -4.72 5.49
CA LYS A 89 7.69 -4.01 4.42
C LYS A 89 6.26 -4.52 4.34
N ALA A 90 5.29 -3.60 4.36
CA ALA A 90 3.89 -3.90 4.13
C ALA A 90 3.23 -2.74 3.35
N ALA A 91 2.30 -3.08 2.47
CA ALA A 91 1.51 -2.09 1.75
C ALA A 91 0.51 -1.38 2.69
N ASN A 92 0.08 -2.07 3.76
CA ASN A 92 -0.82 -1.53 4.77
C ASN A 92 -0.48 -2.08 6.16
N TYR A 93 -0.45 -1.20 7.15
CA TYR A 93 -0.19 -1.55 8.56
C TYR A 93 -1.48 -1.53 9.42
N SER A 94 -2.65 -1.31 8.80
CA SER A 94 -3.93 -1.43 9.51
C SER A 94 -4.24 -2.88 9.83
N THR A 95 -4.44 -3.19 11.12
CA THR A 95 -4.88 -4.51 11.56
C THR A 95 -6.22 -4.90 10.92
N GLY A 96 -7.14 -3.92 10.75
CA GLY A 96 -8.44 -4.15 10.11
C GLY A 96 -8.31 -4.54 8.64
N VAL A 97 -7.45 -3.85 7.88
CA VAL A 97 -7.20 -4.18 6.47
C VAL A 97 -6.58 -5.57 6.35
N ASN A 98 -5.54 -5.86 7.13
CA ASN A 98 -4.90 -7.18 7.11
C ASN A 98 -5.85 -8.31 7.51
N LEU A 99 -6.72 -8.08 8.50
CA LEU A 99 -7.79 -9.03 8.83
C LEU A 99 -8.76 -9.23 7.67
N SER A 100 -9.16 -8.14 7.01
CA SER A 100 -10.05 -8.21 5.85
C SER A 100 -9.44 -9.02 4.70
N LEU A 101 -8.14 -8.88 4.42
CA LEU A 101 -7.43 -9.68 3.43
C LEU A 101 -7.48 -11.18 3.79
N LYS A 102 -7.29 -11.54 5.07
CA LYS A 102 -7.42 -12.94 5.52
C LYS A 102 -8.84 -13.48 5.41
N LEU A 103 -9.86 -12.66 5.66
CA LEU A 103 -11.25 -13.05 5.45
C LEU A 103 -11.58 -13.23 3.96
N LEU A 104 -11.00 -12.42 3.08
CA LEU A 104 -11.13 -12.56 1.62
C LEU A 104 -10.45 -13.84 1.11
N GLU A 105 -9.26 -14.18 1.59
CA GLU A 105 -8.58 -15.44 1.30
C GLU A 105 -9.48 -16.63 1.67
N LEU A 106 -10.07 -16.63 2.86
CA LEU A 106 -11.00 -17.67 3.29
C LEU A 106 -12.27 -17.70 2.43
N ALA A 107 -12.91 -16.55 2.18
CA ALA A 107 -14.11 -16.48 1.35
C ALA A 107 -13.84 -16.96 -0.08
N ALA A 108 -12.72 -16.55 -0.68
CA ALA A 108 -12.32 -16.99 -2.02
C ALA A 108 -12.07 -18.50 -2.08
N SER A 109 -11.43 -19.08 -1.07
CA SER A 109 -11.17 -20.53 -1.02
C SER A 109 -12.44 -21.38 -0.96
N VAL A 110 -13.52 -20.85 -0.36
CA VAL A 110 -14.81 -21.56 -0.17
C VAL A 110 -15.77 -21.29 -1.32
N MET A 111 -15.87 -20.04 -1.78
CA MET A 111 -16.91 -19.58 -2.71
C MET A 111 -16.39 -19.23 -4.11
N GLY A 112 -15.11 -18.99 -4.25
CA GLY A 112 -14.56 -18.32 -5.42
C GLY A 112 -14.66 -19.09 -6.73
N SER A 113 -14.81 -20.42 -6.70
CA SER A 113 -15.07 -21.24 -7.91
C SER A 113 -16.51 -21.07 -8.42
N ASP A 114 -17.46 -20.76 -7.52
CA ASP A 114 -18.89 -20.75 -7.80
C ASP A 114 -19.51 -19.35 -7.78
N ALA A 115 -18.72 -18.32 -7.45
CA ALA A 115 -19.17 -16.95 -7.36
C ALA A 115 -18.48 -16.04 -8.39
N ASP A 116 -19.22 -15.05 -8.86
CA ASP A 116 -18.69 -13.90 -9.58
C ASP A 116 -18.13 -12.88 -8.58
N ILE A 117 -16.94 -12.35 -8.86
CA ILE A 117 -16.22 -11.52 -7.91
C ILE A 117 -16.09 -10.09 -8.45
N GLU A 118 -16.57 -9.12 -7.66
CA GLU A 118 -16.50 -7.70 -7.99
C GLU A 118 -16.01 -6.91 -6.76
N ILE A 119 -15.10 -5.97 -7.01
CA ILE A 119 -14.52 -5.08 -6.01
C ILE A 119 -14.96 -3.66 -6.34
N VAL A 120 -15.64 -3.00 -5.40
CA VAL A 120 -16.04 -1.60 -5.52
C VAL A 120 -15.31 -0.79 -4.47
N GLU A 121 -14.68 0.31 -4.90
CA GLU A 121 -14.01 1.21 -3.98
C GLU A 121 -14.43 2.66 -4.19
N ALA A 122 -14.50 3.43 -3.11
CA ALA A 122 -14.82 4.85 -3.15
C ALA A 122 -13.79 5.65 -2.33
N HIS A 123 -13.31 6.75 -2.89
CA HIS A 123 -12.40 7.68 -2.21
C HIS A 123 -12.73 9.14 -2.56
N HIS A 124 -12.11 10.05 -1.83
CA HIS A 124 -12.22 11.49 -2.05
C HIS A 124 -11.80 11.91 -3.46
N ARG A 125 -12.31 13.06 -3.91
CA ARG A 125 -12.07 13.61 -5.27
C ARG A 125 -10.60 13.84 -5.62
N HIS A 126 -9.71 13.94 -4.64
CA HIS A 126 -8.29 14.24 -4.83
C HIS A 126 -7.41 13.00 -4.96
N LYS A 127 -7.97 11.78 -4.80
CA LYS A 127 -7.21 10.54 -5.00
C LYS A 127 -6.90 10.34 -6.47
N VAL A 128 -5.62 10.18 -6.81
CA VAL A 128 -5.12 10.16 -8.19
C VAL A 128 -5.03 8.75 -8.79
N ASP A 129 -4.75 7.74 -7.96
CA ASP A 129 -4.69 6.35 -8.39
C ASP A 129 -6.08 5.72 -8.43
N ALA A 130 -6.34 4.88 -9.43
CA ALA A 130 -7.58 4.12 -9.61
C ALA A 130 -7.28 2.79 -10.35
N PRO A 131 -7.65 1.63 -9.79
CA PRO A 131 -8.19 1.44 -8.44
C PRO A 131 -7.19 1.79 -7.34
N SER A 132 -7.66 1.89 -6.09
CA SER A 132 -6.79 2.11 -4.93
C SER A 132 -5.84 0.93 -4.72
N GLY A 133 -4.66 1.18 -4.12
CA GLY A 133 -3.72 0.12 -3.78
C GLY A 133 -4.35 -0.98 -2.92
N THR A 134 -5.21 -0.63 -1.96
CA THR A 134 -5.95 -1.59 -1.13
C THR A 134 -6.92 -2.45 -1.96
N ALA A 135 -7.62 -1.86 -2.94
CA ALA A 135 -8.50 -2.62 -3.81
C ALA A 135 -7.72 -3.60 -4.69
N LEU A 136 -6.56 -3.19 -5.21
CA LEU A 136 -5.67 -4.06 -5.97
C LEU A 136 -5.15 -5.21 -5.10
N GLU A 137 -4.71 -4.94 -3.88
CA GLU A 137 -4.25 -5.96 -2.93
C GLU A 137 -5.36 -6.97 -2.58
N MET A 138 -6.60 -6.51 -2.41
CA MET A 138 -7.76 -7.40 -2.25
C MET A 138 -7.95 -8.32 -3.46
N GLY A 139 -7.81 -7.77 -4.67
CA GLY A 139 -7.88 -8.54 -5.92
C GLY A 139 -6.74 -9.55 -6.07
N GLU A 140 -5.53 -9.18 -5.69
CA GLU A 140 -4.35 -10.04 -5.71
C GLU A 140 -4.52 -11.25 -4.78
N VAL A 141 -4.93 -11.02 -3.52
CA VAL A 141 -5.19 -12.09 -2.54
C VAL A 141 -6.24 -13.08 -3.06
N ILE A 142 -7.32 -12.57 -3.67
CA ILE A 142 -8.39 -13.41 -4.23
C ILE A 142 -7.85 -14.19 -5.45
N ALA A 143 -7.12 -13.53 -6.36
CA ALA A 143 -6.57 -14.15 -7.54
C ALA A 143 -5.57 -15.26 -7.18
N GLU A 144 -4.64 -15.00 -6.25
CA GLU A 144 -3.69 -15.98 -5.74
C GLU A 144 -4.39 -17.19 -5.12
N THR A 145 -5.40 -16.95 -4.26
CA THR A 145 -6.19 -18.02 -3.63
C THR A 145 -6.86 -18.94 -4.66
N LEU A 146 -7.30 -18.36 -5.78
CA LEU A 146 -7.98 -19.07 -6.87
C LEU A 146 -7.02 -19.57 -7.96
N ASN A 147 -5.70 -19.43 -7.79
CA ASN A 147 -4.68 -19.74 -8.80
C ASN A 147 -4.92 -19.02 -10.13
N ARG A 148 -5.36 -17.75 -10.06
CA ARG A 148 -5.56 -16.86 -11.20
C ARG A 148 -4.45 -15.83 -11.27
N ASP A 149 -4.12 -15.37 -12.46
CA ASP A 149 -3.22 -14.24 -12.70
C ASP A 149 -4.07 -12.96 -12.79
N LEU A 150 -4.01 -12.09 -11.77
CA LEU A 150 -4.81 -10.88 -11.72
C LEU A 150 -4.63 -10.02 -12.98
N SER A 151 -3.41 -9.95 -13.53
CA SER A 151 -3.13 -9.17 -14.74
C SER A 151 -3.90 -9.65 -15.99
N LYS A 152 -4.39 -10.89 -15.98
CA LYS A 152 -5.15 -11.49 -17.08
C LYS A 152 -6.65 -11.51 -16.84
N VAL A 153 -7.08 -11.55 -15.58
CA VAL A 153 -8.51 -11.69 -15.23
C VAL A 153 -9.15 -10.41 -14.71
N ALA A 154 -8.36 -9.38 -14.41
CA ALA A 154 -8.88 -8.09 -13.96
C ALA A 154 -9.64 -7.35 -15.06
N VAL A 155 -10.80 -6.81 -14.72
CA VAL A 155 -11.58 -5.90 -15.59
C VAL A 155 -11.84 -4.60 -14.83
N TYR A 156 -11.28 -3.51 -15.35
CA TYR A 156 -11.35 -2.17 -14.75
C TYR A 156 -12.49 -1.37 -15.35
N GLY A 157 -13.67 -1.44 -14.72
CA GLY A 157 -14.88 -0.81 -15.21
C GLY A 157 -15.52 -1.54 -16.40
N ARG A 158 -16.76 -1.20 -16.68
CA ARG A 158 -17.50 -1.67 -17.86
C ARG A 158 -18.31 -0.53 -18.43
N GLU A 159 -18.31 -0.38 -19.76
CA GLU A 159 -19.08 0.64 -20.47
C GLU A 159 -19.70 0.03 -21.74
N GLY A 160 -20.93 0.44 -22.06
CA GLY A 160 -21.64 -0.01 -23.26
C GLY A 160 -22.04 -1.49 -23.21
N GLN A 161 -22.04 -2.14 -24.38
CA GLN A 161 -22.40 -3.55 -24.54
C GLN A 161 -21.13 -4.41 -24.52
N THR A 162 -20.75 -4.91 -23.34
CA THR A 162 -19.51 -5.67 -23.14
C THR A 162 -19.68 -7.18 -23.30
N GLY A 163 -20.92 -7.65 -23.56
CA GLY A 163 -21.24 -9.09 -23.52
C GLY A 163 -21.32 -9.63 -22.09
N ALA A 164 -21.52 -10.95 -21.98
CA ALA A 164 -21.51 -11.64 -20.69
C ALA A 164 -20.10 -11.63 -20.09
N ARG A 165 -20.00 -11.48 -18.76
CA ARG A 165 -18.70 -11.55 -18.09
C ARG A 165 -18.13 -12.98 -18.14
N ALA A 166 -16.82 -13.09 -18.24
CA ALA A 166 -16.14 -14.37 -18.08
C ALA A 166 -16.15 -14.79 -16.59
N ARG A 167 -16.29 -16.09 -16.32
CA ARG A 167 -16.37 -16.66 -14.97
C ARG A 167 -15.17 -16.31 -14.10
N GLU A 168 -13.99 -16.30 -14.68
CA GLU A 168 -12.73 -16.04 -13.97
C GLU A 168 -12.48 -14.56 -13.68
N THR A 169 -13.29 -13.66 -14.22
CA THR A 169 -13.11 -12.21 -14.05
C THR A 169 -13.11 -11.80 -12.58
N ILE A 170 -12.20 -10.92 -12.21
CA ILE A 170 -12.27 -10.12 -10.99
C ILE A 170 -12.51 -8.68 -11.45
N GLY A 171 -13.70 -8.16 -11.20
CA GLY A 171 -14.08 -6.81 -11.64
C GLY A 171 -13.71 -5.76 -10.64
N PHE A 172 -13.39 -4.55 -11.13
CA PHE A 172 -13.11 -3.38 -10.30
C PHE A 172 -13.99 -2.21 -10.74
N SER A 173 -14.62 -1.56 -9.77
CA SER A 173 -15.38 -0.34 -9.95
C SER A 173 -14.91 0.74 -9.02
N THR A 174 -14.57 1.90 -9.56
CA THR A 174 -13.96 3.01 -8.83
C THR A 174 -14.90 4.19 -8.75
N VAL A 175 -15.14 4.70 -7.55
CA VAL A 175 -15.92 5.91 -7.27
C VAL A 175 -15.02 6.99 -6.70
N ARG A 176 -15.17 8.23 -7.17
CA ARG A 176 -14.47 9.41 -6.67
C ARG A 176 -15.48 10.52 -6.34
N GLY A 177 -15.46 11.02 -5.11
CA GLY A 177 -16.37 12.09 -4.72
C GLY A 177 -16.18 12.55 -3.28
N GLY A 178 -16.56 13.79 -3.04
CA GLY A 178 -16.54 14.40 -1.71
C GLY A 178 -15.19 14.30 -1.01
N ASP A 179 -15.26 13.94 0.26
CA ASP A 179 -14.15 13.73 1.21
C ASP A 179 -14.11 12.29 1.74
N VAL A 180 -14.67 11.33 1.01
CA VAL A 180 -14.67 9.90 1.38
C VAL A 180 -13.24 9.45 1.65
N VAL A 181 -12.99 8.97 2.85
CA VAL A 181 -11.64 8.55 3.30
C VAL A 181 -11.19 7.31 2.53
N GLY A 182 -12.08 6.33 2.39
CA GLY A 182 -11.86 5.11 1.64
C GLY A 182 -12.83 4.01 2.06
N ASP A 183 -13.72 3.63 1.15
CA ASP A 183 -14.63 2.50 1.32
C ASP A 183 -14.27 1.40 0.33
N HIS A 184 -14.31 0.15 0.78
CA HIS A 184 -14.03 -1.01 -0.06
C HIS A 184 -15.11 -2.08 0.18
N THR A 185 -15.70 -2.56 -0.90
CA THR A 185 -16.69 -3.64 -0.87
C THR A 185 -16.26 -4.74 -1.84
N VAL A 186 -16.13 -5.96 -1.34
CA VAL A 186 -15.90 -7.14 -2.18
C VAL A 186 -17.17 -7.99 -2.18
N MET A 187 -17.67 -8.29 -3.37
CA MET A 187 -18.88 -9.06 -3.58
C MET A 187 -18.55 -10.44 -4.17
N PHE A 188 -19.05 -11.48 -3.55
CA PHE A 188 -19.07 -12.84 -4.07
C PHE A 188 -20.53 -13.17 -4.40
N MET A 189 -20.86 -13.25 -5.68
CA MET A 189 -22.23 -13.41 -6.19
C MET A 189 -22.39 -14.78 -6.81
N ALA A 190 -23.08 -15.68 -6.13
CA ALA A 190 -23.36 -17.03 -6.58
C ALA A 190 -24.76 -17.12 -7.20
N ASP A 191 -24.99 -18.16 -8.02
CA ASP A 191 -26.30 -18.51 -8.55
C ASP A 191 -27.18 -19.13 -7.45
N GLY A 192 -28.45 -18.72 -7.35
CA GLY A 192 -29.45 -19.28 -6.44
C GLY A 192 -29.74 -18.45 -5.22
#